data_a149d8f47eed7834cd760fff386eb5e8
#
_entry.id   a149d8f47eed7834cd760fff386eb5e8
#
_cell.length_a   1.000
_cell.length_b   1.000
_cell.length_c   1.000
_cell.angle_alpha   90.00
_cell.angle_beta   90.00
_cell.angle_gamma   90.00
#
_symmetry.space_group_name_H-M   'P 1'
#
loop_
_entity.id
_entity.type
_entity.pdbx_description
1 polymer ?
#
loop_
_entity_poly.entity_id
_entity_poly.type
_entity_poly.pdbx_seq_one_letter_code
_entity_poly.pdbx_strand_id
1 'polypeptide(L)'
;MTMQATLSLRAAMLALLLAAAAPAMATDVTWTGTATVDAAKAGWGRLARLPDGRWLAVTTRYPGGDTTTLQLSVSSDNARTWAPLSRVAEPKRKLDNGELFVLPDGRVLLAMRSLIDGVSYRLNVYASDDQGANWRFLSTITRNENPAGRKDRGVWEPVFTRLDDGTLSVVYADETRADETPSFNQVVSQQLSSDGGRTWSPAVTIASQPGGGKLRPGMPVMARRPDGGFLMVLETCGDDPQCPVSYKTSPDGRTWPEGLGTPMADQRCGPHVMTTRSGTMFATSCFNEVSATEDGGDTWTTVKPPAWPLGFRHSWPAVVEFGPNEIGVVNVVDGSVQIRFGAYGQGANRR
;
A
#
# COMPACT_ATOMS: atom_id res chain seq x y z
N MET A 1 -41.00 65.52 -34.97
CA MET A 1 -40.82 65.04 -33.59
C MET A 1 -40.20 63.66 -33.66
N THR A 2 -38.86 63.63 -33.54
CA THR A 2 -38.06 62.40 -33.61
C THR A 2 -37.40 62.19 -32.25
N MET A 3 -37.80 61.16 -31.51
CA MET A 3 -37.16 60.75 -30.28
C MET A 3 -35.98 59.82 -30.61
N GLN A 4 -34.78 60.25 -30.26
CA GLN A 4 -33.57 59.41 -30.27
C GLN A 4 -33.52 58.63 -28.95
N ALA A 5 -33.49 57.31 -29.06
CA ALA A 5 -33.20 56.41 -27.92
C ALA A 5 -31.72 56.11 -27.88
N THR A 6 -31.03 56.53 -26.83
CA THR A 6 -29.64 56.23 -26.55
C THR A 6 -29.53 54.90 -25.82
N LEU A 7 -28.93 53.86 -26.46
CA LEU A 7 -28.54 52.63 -25.83
C LEU A 7 -27.16 52.82 -25.11
N SER A 8 -27.14 52.66 -23.80
CA SER A 8 -25.90 52.60 -23.04
C SER A 8 -25.45 51.15 -22.94
N LEU A 9 -24.32 50.82 -23.61
CA LEU A 9 -23.58 49.56 -23.42
C LEU A 9 -22.83 49.61 -22.07
N ARG A 10 -23.25 48.77 -21.11
CA ARG A 10 -22.44 48.46 -19.92
C ARG A 10 -21.56 47.25 -20.25
N ALA A 11 -20.27 47.51 -20.45
CA ALA A 11 -19.26 46.46 -20.53
C ALA A 11 -19.01 45.92 -19.11
N ALA A 12 -19.39 44.68 -18.86
CA ALA A 12 -19.01 43.92 -17.67
C ALA A 12 -17.60 43.33 -17.90
N MET A 13 -16.59 43.92 -17.28
CA MET A 13 -15.26 43.29 -17.19
C MET A 13 -15.34 42.10 -16.20
N LEU A 14 -15.24 40.90 -16.73
CA LEU A 14 -15.03 39.65 -15.97
C LEU A 14 -13.54 39.57 -15.66
N ALA A 15 -13.14 39.95 -14.43
CA ALA A 15 -11.77 39.73 -13.94
C ALA A 15 -11.59 38.26 -13.66
N LEU A 16 -10.90 37.51 -14.54
CA LEU A 16 -10.38 36.19 -14.25
C LEU A 16 -9.25 36.32 -13.22
N LEU A 17 -9.54 36.03 -11.97
CA LEU A 17 -8.50 35.78 -10.95
C LEU A 17 -7.84 34.43 -11.29
N LEU A 18 -6.73 34.48 -12.01
CA LEU A 18 -5.77 33.36 -12.04
C LEU A 18 -5.18 33.27 -10.62
N ALA A 19 -5.68 32.36 -9.81
CA ALA A 19 -4.97 31.91 -8.63
C ALA A 19 -3.69 31.22 -9.12
N ALA A 20 -2.56 31.91 -9.03
CA ALA A 20 -1.26 31.27 -9.19
C ALA A 20 -1.14 30.24 -8.07
N ALA A 21 -1.16 28.96 -8.43
CA ALA A 21 -0.81 27.91 -7.50
C ALA A 21 0.60 28.18 -6.99
N ALA A 22 0.74 28.39 -5.68
CA ALA A 22 2.06 28.48 -5.06
C ALA A 22 2.80 27.16 -5.40
N PRO A 23 4.10 27.24 -5.74
CA PRO A 23 4.86 26.02 -5.97
C PRO A 23 4.76 25.15 -4.72
N ALA A 24 4.40 23.89 -4.88
CA ALA A 24 4.39 22.94 -3.78
C ALA A 24 5.78 22.94 -3.16
N MET A 25 5.87 23.32 -1.90
CA MET A 25 7.14 23.27 -1.17
C MET A 25 7.53 21.81 -1.04
N ALA A 26 8.73 21.46 -1.49
CA ALA A 26 9.24 20.10 -1.35
C ALA A 26 9.28 19.74 0.13
N THR A 27 8.64 18.65 0.50
CA THR A 27 8.70 18.12 1.86
C THR A 27 10.09 17.53 2.08
N ASP A 28 10.91 18.23 2.88
CA ASP A 28 12.22 17.74 3.25
C ASP A 28 12.12 16.64 4.31
N VAL A 29 12.90 15.57 4.16
CA VAL A 29 13.06 14.53 5.16
C VAL A 29 14.53 14.42 5.56
N THR A 30 14.81 14.58 6.85
CA THR A 30 16.14 14.34 7.40
C THR A 30 16.16 12.94 7.99
N TRP A 31 16.90 12.02 7.34
CA TRP A 31 17.08 10.65 7.83
C TRP A 31 17.95 10.62 9.07
N THR A 32 17.49 9.92 10.13
CA THR A 32 18.11 9.92 11.45
C THR A 32 18.77 8.59 11.77
N GLY A 33 18.03 7.63 12.30
CA GLY A 33 18.55 6.35 12.78
C GLY A 33 17.93 5.16 12.05
N THR A 34 18.39 3.97 12.43
CA THR A 34 17.84 2.70 11.95
C THR A 34 17.47 1.80 13.12
N ALA A 35 16.52 0.89 12.91
CA ALA A 35 16.20 -0.22 13.80
C ALA A 35 16.08 -1.52 13.01
N THR A 36 16.49 -2.64 13.59
CA THR A 36 16.31 -3.96 13.01
C THR A 36 15.05 -4.58 13.58
N VAL A 37 14.11 -4.90 12.71
CA VAL A 37 12.84 -5.58 13.05
C VAL A 37 13.03 -7.09 13.14
N ASP A 38 13.71 -7.65 12.15
CA ASP A 38 14.03 -9.08 12.08
C ASP A 38 15.40 -9.26 11.42
N ALA A 39 16.36 -9.77 12.19
CA ALA A 39 17.72 -10.00 11.75
C ALA A 39 17.93 -11.35 11.03
N ALA A 40 16.91 -12.23 11.02
CA ALA A 40 16.97 -13.51 10.31
C ALA A 40 16.89 -13.28 8.79
N LYS A 41 17.07 -14.34 8.00
CA LYS A 41 16.70 -14.31 6.57
C LYS A 41 15.20 -13.99 6.44
N ALA A 42 14.90 -12.69 6.30
CA ALA A 42 13.55 -12.17 6.36
C ALA A 42 13.28 -11.15 5.24
N GLY A 43 12.04 -11.01 4.89
CA GLY A 43 11.54 -10.04 3.92
C GLY A 43 10.13 -9.58 4.24
N TRP A 44 9.56 -8.72 3.38
CA TRP A 44 8.18 -8.29 3.46
C TRP A 44 7.78 -7.76 4.84
N GLY A 45 8.44 -6.69 5.32
CA GLY A 45 8.08 -6.09 6.62
C GLY A 45 6.82 -5.21 6.51
N ARG A 46 5.81 -5.49 7.35
CA ARG A 46 4.62 -4.64 7.53
C ARG A 46 4.38 -4.41 9.01
N LEU A 47 3.90 -3.20 9.34
CA LEU A 47 3.76 -2.75 10.72
C LEU A 47 2.34 -2.25 10.98
N ALA A 48 1.84 -2.51 12.21
CA ALA A 48 0.61 -1.91 12.70
C ALA A 48 0.80 -1.39 14.13
N ARG A 49 0.16 -0.26 14.46
CA ARG A 49 0.15 0.26 15.81
C ARG A 49 -0.99 -0.38 16.59
N LEU A 50 -0.66 -0.98 17.72
CA LEU A 50 -1.60 -1.64 18.61
C LEU A 50 -2.37 -0.61 19.48
N PRO A 51 -3.56 -0.96 20.02
CA PRO A 51 -4.36 -0.05 20.86
C PRO A 51 -3.65 0.43 22.12
N ASP A 52 -2.74 -0.37 22.66
CA ASP A 52 -1.93 -0.03 23.84
C ASP A 52 -0.71 0.83 23.52
N GLY A 53 -0.54 1.23 22.24
CA GLY A 53 0.54 2.08 21.79
C GLY A 53 1.81 1.35 21.36
N ARG A 54 1.92 0.04 21.56
CA ARG A 54 3.00 -0.78 21.03
C ARG A 54 2.89 -0.90 19.50
N TRP A 55 3.97 -1.34 18.89
CA TRP A 55 4.01 -1.70 17.47
C TRP A 55 4.09 -3.20 17.31
N LEU A 56 3.34 -3.72 16.35
CA LEU A 56 3.41 -5.10 15.88
C LEU A 56 3.97 -5.10 14.47
N ALA A 57 4.93 -5.95 14.20
CA ALA A 57 5.48 -6.19 12.88
C ALA A 57 5.21 -7.62 12.43
N VAL A 58 4.97 -7.80 11.15
CA VAL A 58 5.01 -9.11 10.48
C VAL A 58 6.13 -9.10 9.45
N THR A 59 6.90 -10.20 9.41
CA THR A 59 7.95 -10.45 8.42
C THR A 59 7.82 -11.85 7.86
N THR A 60 8.15 -12.04 6.57
CA THR A 60 8.27 -13.37 5.98
C THR A 60 9.66 -13.90 6.28
N ARG A 61 9.76 -15.08 6.89
CA ARG A 61 11.03 -15.79 7.11
C ARG A 61 11.26 -16.88 6.08
N TYR A 62 12.49 -16.96 5.60
CA TYR A 62 12.98 -17.92 4.61
C TYR A 62 13.96 -18.90 5.27
N PRO A 63 13.47 -19.89 6.03
CA PRO A 63 14.35 -20.80 6.79
C PRO A 63 15.16 -21.74 5.91
N GLY A 64 14.89 -21.79 4.63
CA GLY A 64 15.40 -22.76 3.66
C GLY A 64 14.40 -23.89 3.41
N GLY A 65 14.58 -24.60 2.30
CA GLY A 65 13.60 -25.60 1.82
C GLY A 65 12.35 -24.96 1.19
N ASP A 66 11.26 -25.70 1.09
CA ASP A 66 10.05 -25.33 0.37
C ASP A 66 8.97 -24.66 1.23
N THR A 67 9.31 -24.23 2.44
CA THR A 67 8.34 -23.57 3.34
C THR A 67 8.82 -22.20 3.75
N THR A 68 7.89 -21.24 3.83
CA THR A 68 8.10 -19.93 4.43
C THR A 68 7.08 -19.72 5.54
N THR A 69 7.40 -18.90 6.52
CA THR A 69 6.54 -18.64 7.68
C THR A 69 6.49 -17.16 7.98
N LEU A 70 5.46 -16.72 8.69
CA LEU A 70 5.34 -15.34 9.15
C LEU A 70 5.79 -15.25 10.62
N GLN A 71 6.76 -14.37 10.87
CA GLN A 71 7.19 -14.01 12.21
C GLN A 71 6.50 -12.73 12.62
N LEU A 72 5.91 -12.73 13.81
CA LEU A 72 5.39 -11.55 14.47
C LEU A 72 6.39 -11.08 15.52
N SER A 73 6.69 -9.78 15.53
CA SER A 73 7.58 -9.15 16.50
C SER A 73 6.91 -7.91 17.08
N VAL A 74 7.21 -7.59 18.34
CA VAL A 74 6.60 -6.47 19.08
C VAL A 74 7.66 -5.48 19.54
N SER A 75 7.31 -4.19 19.52
CA SER A 75 8.11 -3.09 20.06
C SER A 75 7.28 -2.24 21.02
N SER A 76 7.85 -1.89 22.16
CA SER A 76 7.24 -1.00 23.16
C SER A 76 7.93 0.36 23.29
N ASP A 77 8.94 0.64 22.46
CA ASP A 77 9.75 1.86 22.49
C ASP A 77 9.67 2.63 21.16
N ASN A 78 8.47 2.70 20.59
CA ASN A 78 8.19 3.35 19.32
C ASN A 78 9.05 2.81 18.16
N ALA A 79 9.09 1.48 18.05
CA ALA A 79 9.78 0.74 16.99
C ALA A 79 11.32 0.84 16.99
N ARG A 80 11.94 1.26 18.08
CA ARG A 80 13.42 1.35 18.18
C ARG A 80 14.07 0.00 18.45
N THR A 81 13.41 -0.85 19.27
CA THR A 81 13.84 -2.23 19.51
C THR A 81 12.68 -3.21 19.35
N TRP A 82 12.98 -4.44 18.97
CA TRP A 82 11.98 -5.45 18.64
C TRP A 82 12.28 -6.77 19.30
N ALA A 83 11.22 -7.42 19.82
CA ALA A 83 11.29 -8.77 20.37
C ALA A 83 10.35 -9.70 19.58
N PRO A 84 10.76 -10.95 19.28
CA PRO A 84 9.86 -11.96 18.73
C PRO A 84 8.67 -12.18 19.66
N LEU A 85 7.45 -12.25 19.08
CA LEU A 85 6.21 -12.44 19.84
C LEU A 85 5.56 -13.79 19.51
N SER A 86 5.26 -14.04 18.24
CA SER A 86 4.58 -15.25 17.79
C SER A 86 4.94 -15.59 16.34
N ARG A 87 4.46 -16.72 15.87
CA ARG A 87 4.71 -17.21 14.51
C ARG A 87 3.47 -17.86 13.93
N VAL A 88 3.19 -17.58 12.66
CA VAL A 88 2.15 -18.25 11.88
C VAL A 88 2.81 -19.12 10.83
N ALA A 89 2.37 -20.38 10.76
CA ALA A 89 2.81 -21.36 9.78
C ALA A 89 1.64 -22.28 9.40
N GLU A 90 1.59 -22.69 8.15
CA GLU A 90 0.64 -23.70 7.67
C GLU A 90 1.41 -24.93 7.17
N PRO A 91 1.01 -26.16 7.54
CA PRO A 91 1.70 -27.35 7.10
C PRO A 91 1.76 -27.46 5.57
N LYS A 92 2.96 -27.71 5.03
CA LYS A 92 3.20 -27.93 3.58
C LYS A 92 2.88 -26.70 2.69
N ARG A 93 2.72 -25.52 3.25
CA ARG A 93 2.41 -24.30 2.50
C ARG A 93 3.48 -23.23 2.73
N LYS A 94 3.67 -22.40 1.71
CA LYS A 94 4.49 -21.19 1.81
C LYS A 94 3.59 -20.05 2.21
N LEU A 95 3.94 -19.34 3.29
CA LEU A 95 3.26 -18.12 3.71
C LEU A 95 4.12 -16.91 3.36
N ASP A 96 3.51 -15.91 2.74
CA ASP A 96 4.17 -14.66 2.36
C ASP A 96 3.19 -13.49 2.31
N ASN A 97 3.68 -12.28 2.00
CA ASN A 97 2.88 -11.08 1.86
C ASN A 97 1.96 -10.82 3.08
N GLY A 98 2.51 -10.98 4.29
CA GLY A 98 1.77 -10.70 5.52
C GLY A 98 1.38 -9.23 5.61
N GLU A 99 0.09 -8.96 5.86
CA GLU A 99 -0.47 -7.61 6.05
C GLU A 99 -1.25 -7.54 7.36
N LEU A 100 -0.95 -6.53 8.18
CA LEU A 100 -1.55 -6.33 9.49
C LEU A 100 -2.60 -5.22 9.44
N PHE A 101 -3.74 -5.45 10.10
CA PHE A 101 -4.77 -4.45 10.26
C PHE A 101 -5.40 -4.52 11.66
N VAL A 102 -5.47 -3.40 12.36
CA VAL A 102 -6.11 -3.32 13.68
C VAL A 102 -7.54 -2.81 13.52
N LEU A 103 -8.49 -3.64 13.91
CA LEU A 103 -9.91 -3.29 13.90
C LEU A 103 -10.25 -2.32 15.05
N PRO A 104 -11.35 -1.54 14.95
CA PRO A 104 -11.77 -0.61 16.01
C PRO A 104 -12.05 -1.26 17.36
N ASP A 105 -12.39 -2.55 17.38
CA ASP A 105 -12.60 -3.34 18.58
C ASP A 105 -11.31 -3.87 19.22
N GLY A 106 -10.14 -3.54 18.63
CA GLY A 106 -8.83 -3.93 19.11
C GLY A 106 -8.32 -5.28 18.59
N ARG A 107 -9.13 -6.05 17.87
CA ARG A 107 -8.66 -7.27 17.20
C ARG A 107 -7.65 -6.93 16.12
N VAL A 108 -6.65 -7.77 15.97
CA VAL A 108 -5.67 -7.66 14.90
C VAL A 108 -5.98 -8.70 13.83
N LEU A 109 -6.11 -8.26 12.59
CA LEU A 109 -6.18 -9.13 11.42
C LEU A 109 -4.78 -9.27 10.81
N LEU A 110 -4.50 -10.46 10.30
CA LEU A 110 -3.32 -10.78 9.51
C LEU A 110 -3.79 -11.46 8.22
N ALA A 111 -3.77 -10.71 7.11
CA ALA A 111 -3.94 -11.31 5.80
C ALA A 111 -2.59 -11.81 5.28
N MET A 112 -2.62 -12.85 4.47
CA MET A 112 -1.41 -13.42 3.89
C MET A 112 -1.71 -14.23 2.64
N ARG A 113 -0.72 -14.33 1.79
CA ARG A 113 -0.69 -15.35 0.75
C ARG A 113 -0.28 -16.70 1.36
N SER A 114 -1.05 -17.73 1.08
CA SER A 114 -0.77 -19.11 1.46
C SER A 114 -0.81 -19.98 0.21
N LEU A 115 0.31 -20.62 -0.15
CA LEU A 115 0.40 -21.30 -1.44
C LEU A 115 1.11 -22.66 -1.38
N ILE A 116 0.73 -23.51 -2.33
CA ILE A 116 1.47 -24.67 -2.82
C ILE A 116 1.63 -24.44 -4.33
N ASP A 117 2.86 -24.26 -4.79
CA ASP A 117 3.17 -23.87 -6.17
C ASP A 117 2.46 -24.73 -7.22
N GLY A 118 1.70 -24.08 -8.11
CA GLY A 118 0.95 -24.74 -9.19
C GLY A 118 -0.23 -25.61 -8.73
N VAL A 119 -0.52 -25.65 -7.42
CA VAL A 119 -1.57 -26.53 -6.85
C VAL A 119 -2.65 -25.72 -6.14
N SER A 120 -2.28 -24.75 -5.31
CA SER A 120 -3.25 -24.02 -4.49
C SER A 120 -2.71 -22.65 -4.12
N TYR A 121 -3.49 -21.62 -4.38
CA TYR A 121 -3.21 -20.22 -4.02
C TYR A 121 -4.39 -19.67 -3.22
N ARG A 122 -4.12 -19.12 -2.04
CA ARG A 122 -5.15 -18.57 -1.14
C ARG A 122 -4.68 -17.24 -0.55
N LEU A 123 -5.59 -16.32 -0.38
CA LEU A 123 -5.43 -15.18 0.51
C LEU A 123 -6.22 -15.48 1.79
N ASN A 124 -5.52 -15.94 2.82
CA ASN A 124 -6.09 -16.29 4.11
C ASN A 124 -6.03 -15.12 5.08
N VAL A 125 -7.01 -15.05 5.97
CA VAL A 125 -7.07 -14.09 7.07
C VAL A 125 -7.05 -14.85 8.41
N TYR A 126 -6.15 -14.46 9.27
CA TYR A 126 -6.09 -14.87 10.67
C TYR A 126 -6.45 -13.68 11.56
N ALA A 127 -6.99 -13.97 12.74
CA ALA A 127 -7.33 -12.96 13.74
C ALA A 127 -6.67 -13.27 15.07
N SER A 128 -6.25 -12.22 15.75
CA SER A 128 -5.75 -12.25 17.12
C SER A 128 -6.61 -11.34 18.00
N ASP A 129 -7.07 -11.87 19.12
CA ASP A 129 -7.81 -11.12 20.16
C ASP A 129 -6.87 -10.67 21.31
N ASP A 130 -5.58 -11.04 21.25
CA ASP A 130 -4.55 -10.79 22.25
C ASP A 130 -3.32 -10.06 21.69
N GLN A 131 -3.56 -9.13 20.77
CA GLN A 131 -2.56 -8.22 20.21
C GLN A 131 -1.37 -8.93 19.51
N GLY A 132 -1.66 -10.05 18.86
CA GLY A 132 -0.70 -10.79 18.04
C GLY A 132 0.02 -11.91 18.76
N ALA A 133 -0.31 -12.22 20.01
CA ALA A 133 0.30 -13.32 20.75
C ALA A 133 -0.19 -14.69 20.26
N ASN A 134 -1.48 -14.82 19.96
CA ASN A 134 -2.06 -16.03 19.40
C ASN A 134 -2.94 -15.70 18.18
N TRP A 135 -2.98 -16.64 17.24
CA TRP A 135 -3.68 -16.46 15.96
C TRP A 135 -4.62 -17.63 15.67
N ARG A 136 -5.84 -17.32 15.24
CA ARG A 136 -6.80 -18.29 14.74
C ARG A 136 -7.18 -17.98 13.30
N PHE A 137 -7.36 -18.98 12.49
CA PHE A 137 -7.92 -18.81 11.14
C PHE A 137 -9.30 -18.16 11.23
N LEU A 138 -9.54 -17.15 10.42
CA LEU A 138 -10.80 -16.41 10.38
C LEU A 138 -11.58 -16.68 9.10
N SER A 139 -10.95 -16.46 7.94
CA SER A 139 -11.60 -16.61 6.62
C SER A 139 -10.58 -16.74 5.49
N THR A 140 -11.07 -17.00 4.30
CA THR A 140 -10.32 -16.87 3.05
C THR A 140 -10.96 -15.77 2.20
N ILE A 141 -10.18 -14.76 1.79
CA ILE A 141 -10.63 -13.67 0.91
C ILE A 141 -10.98 -14.26 -0.46
N THR A 142 -10.00 -14.89 -1.07
CA THR A 142 -10.11 -15.52 -2.38
C THR A 142 -9.13 -16.70 -2.50
N ARG A 143 -9.36 -17.56 -3.47
CA ARG A 143 -8.51 -18.74 -3.71
C ARG A 143 -8.58 -19.19 -5.16
N ASN A 144 -7.51 -19.81 -5.62
CA ASN A 144 -7.48 -20.61 -6.84
C ASN A 144 -6.90 -21.98 -6.51
N GLU A 145 -7.73 -23.00 -6.60
CA GLU A 145 -7.36 -24.40 -6.33
C GLU A 145 -7.17 -25.14 -7.63
N ASN A 146 -6.11 -25.94 -7.69
CA ASN A 146 -5.77 -26.76 -8.86
C ASN A 146 -5.70 -25.99 -10.18
N PRO A 147 -4.88 -24.93 -10.28
CA PRO A 147 -4.79 -24.12 -11.50
C PRO A 147 -4.10 -24.88 -12.68
N ALA A 148 -4.39 -26.16 -12.84
CA ALA A 148 -3.83 -27.05 -13.87
C ALA A 148 -2.28 -27.08 -13.89
N GLY A 149 -1.64 -27.02 -12.70
CA GLY A 149 -0.18 -26.97 -12.56
C GLY A 149 0.45 -25.61 -12.91
N ARG A 150 -0.36 -24.59 -13.26
CA ARG A 150 0.12 -23.28 -13.66
C ARG A 150 0.50 -22.42 -12.46
N LYS A 151 1.71 -21.87 -12.49
CA LYS A 151 2.22 -20.98 -11.45
C LYS A 151 1.78 -19.50 -11.65
N ASP A 152 1.28 -19.18 -12.83
CA ASP A 152 0.82 -17.86 -13.26
C ASP A 152 -0.72 -17.74 -13.15
N ARG A 153 -1.28 -18.26 -12.09
CA ARG A 153 -2.72 -18.22 -11.76
C ARG A 153 -2.92 -17.95 -10.27
N GLY A 154 -2.01 -17.19 -9.69
CA GLY A 154 -2.00 -16.90 -8.27
C GLY A 154 -2.92 -15.75 -7.88
N VAL A 155 -3.01 -15.54 -6.57
CA VAL A 155 -3.57 -14.36 -5.92
C VAL A 155 -2.54 -13.87 -4.90
N TRP A 156 -2.27 -12.54 -4.88
CA TRP A 156 -1.06 -12.01 -4.30
C TRP A 156 -1.33 -10.73 -3.51
N GLU A 157 -0.50 -10.42 -2.52
CA GLU A 157 -0.31 -9.11 -1.90
C GLU A 157 -1.62 -8.46 -1.40
N PRO A 158 -2.35 -9.10 -0.47
CA PRO A 158 -3.55 -8.50 0.08
C PRO A 158 -3.20 -7.29 0.95
N VAL A 159 -3.90 -6.17 0.76
CA VAL A 159 -3.76 -4.96 1.58
C VAL A 159 -5.12 -4.50 2.05
N PHE A 160 -5.23 -4.24 3.35
CA PHE A 160 -6.46 -3.77 3.98
C PHE A 160 -6.55 -2.25 4.05
N THR A 161 -7.75 -1.73 3.87
CA THR A 161 -8.08 -0.32 4.12
C THR A 161 -9.50 -0.21 4.66
N ARG A 162 -9.70 0.60 5.69
CA ARG A 162 -11.04 0.89 6.21
C ARG A 162 -11.64 2.06 5.46
N LEU A 163 -12.83 1.86 4.90
CA LEU A 163 -13.62 2.89 4.24
C LEU A 163 -14.38 3.76 5.26
N ASP A 164 -14.94 4.87 4.79
CA ASP A 164 -15.56 5.90 5.65
C ASP A 164 -16.77 5.39 6.43
N ASP A 165 -17.53 4.46 5.86
CA ASP A 165 -18.68 3.82 6.50
C ASP A 165 -18.29 2.67 7.45
N GLY A 166 -16.98 2.45 7.65
CA GLY A 166 -16.45 1.39 8.49
C GLY A 166 -16.24 0.04 7.79
N THR A 167 -16.67 -0.11 6.54
CA THR A 167 -16.43 -1.31 5.74
C THR A 167 -14.94 -1.55 5.58
N LEU A 168 -14.50 -2.80 5.74
CA LEU A 168 -13.14 -3.21 5.45
C LEU A 168 -13.02 -3.55 3.97
N SER A 169 -12.13 -2.88 3.27
CA SER A 169 -11.72 -3.17 1.90
C SER A 169 -10.44 -4.00 1.92
N VAL A 170 -10.34 -4.97 1.04
CA VAL A 170 -9.08 -5.64 0.68
C VAL A 170 -8.86 -5.49 -0.82
N VAL A 171 -7.66 -5.04 -1.18
CA VAL A 171 -7.18 -4.99 -2.57
C VAL A 171 -6.04 -5.98 -2.74
N TYR A 172 -5.94 -6.61 -3.91
CA TYR A 172 -4.93 -7.64 -4.15
C TYR A 172 -4.68 -7.83 -5.65
N ALA A 173 -3.54 -8.41 -6.01
CA ALA A 173 -3.24 -8.80 -7.39
C ALA A 173 -3.85 -10.18 -7.70
N ASP A 174 -4.49 -10.29 -8.86
CA ASP A 174 -5.33 -11.40 -9.25
C ASP A 174 -5.02 -11.88 -10.68
N GLU A 175 -4.46 -13.08 -10.80
CA GLU A 175 -4.15 -13.74 -12.07
C GLU A 175 -5.24 -14.74 -12.51
N THR A 176 -6.32 -14.86 -11.76
CA THR A 176 -7.36 -15.88 -12.06
C THR A 176 -8.15 -15.57 -13.32
N ARG A 177 -8.08 -14.34 -13.83
CA ARG A 177 -8.82 -13.86 -15.01
C ARG A 177 -8.13 -14.07 -16.35
N ALA A 178 -7.01 -14.77 -16.36
CA ALA A 178 -6.25 -14.99 -17.59
C ALA A 178 -6.93 -15.94 -18.59
N ASP A 179 -7.94 -16.68 -18.16
CA ASP A 179 -8.73 -17.58 -19.02
C ASP A 179 -10.07 -16.96 -19.46
N GLU A 180 -10.31 -15.68 -19.12
CA GLU A 180 -11.50 -14.92 -19.56
C GLU A 180 -11.33 -14.35 -20.98
N THR A 181 -12.42 -13.82 -21.54
CA THR A 181 -12.40 -13.10 -22.82
C THR A 181 -13.02 -11.72 -22.64
N PRO A 182 -12.24 -10.62 -22.77
CA PRO A 182 -10.80 -10.61 -23.06
C PRO A 182 -9.95 -11.20 -21.92
N SER A 183 -8.81 -11.78 -22.26
CA SER A 183 -7.87 -12.34 -21.30
C SER A 183 -7.09 -11.23 -20.59
N PHE A 184 -6.90 -11.38 -19.28
CA PHE A 184 -6.06 -10.50 -18.47
C PHE A 184 -4.96 -11.31 -17.81
N ASN A 185 -3.71 -10.98 -18.07
CA ASN A 185 -2.60 -11.68 -17.43
C ASN A 185 -2.61 -11.49 -15.91
N GLN A 186 -2.93 -10.27 -15.46
CA GLN A 186 -3.20 -9.94 -14.07
C GLN A 186 -4.08 -8.69 -13.99
N VAL A 187 -4.93 -8.61 -12.99
CA VAL A 187 -5.70 -7.43 -12.63
C VAL A 187 -5.49 -7.09 -11.15
N VAL A 188 -5.91 -5.91 -10.73
CA VAL A 188 -6.12 -5.61 -9.30
C VAL A 188 -7.59 -5.80 -8.99
N SER A 189 -7.88 -6.68 -8.04
CA SER A 189 -9.23 -6.97 -7.54
C SER A 189 -9.45 -6.37 -6.17
N GLN A 190 -10.72 -6.05 -5.86
CA GLN A 190 -11.18 -5.56 -4.56
C GLN A 190 -12.33 -6.43 -4.06
N GLN A 191 -12.33 -6.71 -2.77
CA GLN A 191 -13.46 -7.30 -2.05
C GLN A 191 -13.73 -6.50 -0.77
N LEU A 192 -14.96 -6.55 -0.29
CA LEU A 192 -15.44 -5.79 0.86
C LEU A 192 -15.98 -6.71 1.94
N SER A 193 -15.77 -6.33 3.20
CA SER A 193 -16.31 -7.01 4.37
C SER A 193 -16.97 -6.01 5.32
N SER A 194 -18.21 -6.26 5.71
CA SER A 194 -18.96 -5.48 6.71
C SER A 194 -18.94 -6.11 8.10
N ASP A 195 -18.29 -7.27 8.27
CA ASP A 195 -18.33 -8.09 9.49
C ASP A 195 -16.94 -8.31 10.11
N GLY A 196 -15.98 -7.43 9.76
CA GLY A 196 -14.62 -7.49 10.30
C GLY A 196 -13.79 -8.63 9.74
N GLY A 197 -13.92 -8.92 8.47
CA GLY A 197 -13.12 -9.88 7.72
C GLY A 197 -13.59 -11.33 7.84
N ARG A 198 -14.81 -11.58 8.34
CA ARG A 198 -15.37 -12.95 8.42
C ARG A 198 -15.91 -13.43 7.09
N THR A 199 -16.56 -12.51 6.36
CA THR A 199 -17.08 -12.79 5.01
C THR A 199 -16.70 -11.67 4.04
N TRP A 200 -16.65 -12.00 2.75
CA TRP A 200 -16.18 -11.11 1.69
C TRP A 200 -17.16 -11.07 0.54
N SER A 201 -17.36 -9.89 -0.04
CA SER A 201 -18.16 -9.70 -1.24
C SER A 201 -17.55 -10.45 -2.44
N PRO A 202 -18.29 -10.60 -3.55
CA PRO A 202 -17.68 -10.94 -4.83
C PRO A 202 -16.54 -9.97 -5.19
N ALA A 203 -15.51 -10.47 -5.88
CA ALA A 203 -14.40 -9.67 -6.36
C ALA A 203 -14.83 -8.72 -7.48
N VAL A 204 -14.35 -7.47 -7.42
CA VAL A 204 -14.53 -6.46 -8.46
C VAL A 204 -13.16 -6.03 -8.97
N THR A 205 -12.96 -5.99 -10.29
CA THR A 205 -11.73 -5.47 -10.90
C THR A 205 -11.69 -3.94 -10.77
N ILE A 206 -10.63 -3.40 -10.19
CA ILE A 206 -10.45 -1.96 -9.97
C ILE A 206 -9.27 -1.37 -10.73
N ALA A 207 -8.36 -2.20 -11.25
CA ALA A 207 -7.35 -1.79 -12.23
C ALA A 207 -7.02 -2.96 -13.16
N SER A 208 -6.97 -2.67 -14.45
CA SER A 208 -6.63 -3.63 -15.50
C SER A 208 -6.12 -2.92 -16.74
N GLN A 209 -5.41 -3.63 -17.61
CA GLN A 209 -5.09 -3.15 -18.95
C GLN A 209 -6.40 -3.04 -19.76
N PRO A 210 -6.76 -1.86 -20.31
CA PRO A 210 -7.96 -1.73 -21.12
C PRO A 210 -7.98 -2.70 -22.31
N GLY A 211 -9.09 -3.40 -22.50
CA GLY A 211 -9.26 -4.38 -23.58
C GLY A 211 -8.53 -5.70 -23.36
N GLY A 212 -7.97 -5.94 -22.18
CA GLY A 212 -7.18 -7.14 -21.89
C GLY A 212 -5.71 -7.01 -22.30
N GLY A 213 -4.93 -8.04 -22.04
CA GLY A 213 -3.53 -8.10 -22.50
C GLY A 213 -2.55 -8.70 -21.49
N LYS A 214 -1.26 -8.43 -21.73
CA LYS A 214 -0.15 -9.09 -21.03
C LYS A 214 0.37 -8.33 -19.82
N LEU A 215 -0.06 -7.09 -19.61
CA LEU A 215 0.38 -6.30 -18.46
C LEU A 215 -0.10 -6.92 -17.16
N ARG A 216 0.68 -6.71 -16.12
CA ARG A 216 0.48 -7.30 -14.79
C ARG A 216 0.42 -6.17 -13.74
N PRO A 217 -0.72 -5.44 -13.63
CA PRO A 217 -0.90 -4.53 -12.51
C PRO A 217 -0.95 -5.31 -11.20
N GLY A 218 -0.16 -4.90 -10.21
CA GLY A 218 -0.02 -5.60 -8.95
C GLY A 218 0.44 -4.70 -7.81
N MET A 219 0.72 -5.30 -6.66
CA MET A 219 1.20 -4.60 -5.47
C MET A 219 0.33 -3.39 -5.08
N PRO A 220 -1.02 -3.51 -5.10
CA PRO A 220 -1.88 -2.38 -4.79
C PRO A 220 -1.78 -2.00 -3.32
N VAL A 221 -1.59 -0.71 -3.03
CA VAL A 221 -1.71 -0.17 -1.67
C VAL A 221 -2.60 1.05 -1.72
N MET A 222 -3.59 1.11 -0.83
CA MET A 222 -4.59 2.18 -0.78
C MET A 222 -4.44 2.99 0.52
N ALA A 223 -4.43 4.31 0.40
CA ALA A 223 -4.44 5.25 1.52
C ALA A 223 -5.60 6.24 1.38
N ARG A 224 -6.10 6.74 2.54
CA ARG A 224 -7.07 7.82 2.56
C ARG A 224 -6.40 9.13 2.18
N ARG A 225 -7.04 9.94 1.34
CA ARG A 225 -6.60 11.29 1.00
C ARG A 225 -6.99 12.28 2.10
N PRO A 226 -6.21 13.34 2.35
CA PRO A 226 -6.53 14.35 3.37
C PRO A 226 -7.77 15.18 3.03
N ASP A 227 -8.10 15.35 1.75
CA ASP A 227 -9.26 16.07 1.24
C ASP A 227 -10.53 15.20 1.11
N GLY A 228 -10.46 13.96 1.53
CA GLY A 228 -11.49 12.94 1.38
C GLY A 228 -11.23 12.02 0.19
N GLY A 229 -11.91 10.86 0.19
CA GLY A 229 -11.67 9.82 -0.80
C GLY A 229 -10.36 9.04 -0.56
N PHE A 230 -9.89 8.36 -1.58
CA PHE A 230 -8.80 7.41 -1.50
C PHE A 230 -7.85 7.53 -2.69
N LEU A 231 -6.59 7.24 -2.45
CA LEU A 231 -5.56 7.08 -3.47
C LEU A 231 -5.00 5.66 -3.38
N MET A 232 -4.85 5.00 -4.51
CA MET A 232 -4.21 3.70 -4.63
C MET A 232 -2.99 3.82 -5.52
N VAL A 233 -1.84 3.32 -5.06
CA VAL A 233 -0.65 3.09 -5.88
C VAL A 233 -0.63 1.63 -6.33
N LEU A 234 -0.07 1.37 -7.51
CA LEU A 234 0.12 0.04 -8.05
C LEU A 234 1.32 0.02 -8.99
N GLU A 235 2.01 -1.11 -9.09
CA GLU A 235 2.99 -1.35 -10.15
C GLU A 235 2.32 -1.92 -11.38
N THR A 236 2.96 -1.80 -12.53
CA THR A 236 2.54 -2.49 -13.75
C THR A 236 3.74 -3.15 -14.39
N CYS A 237 3.89 -4.46 -14.20
CA CYS A 237 4.93 -5.26 -14.83
C CYS A 237 4.48 -5.73 -16.22
N GLY A 238 5.44 -6.01 -17.08
CA GLY A 238 5.21 -6.45 -18.46
C GLY A 238 6.43 -6.19 -19.33
N ASP A 239 6.31 -5.27 -20.28
CA ASP A 239 7.39 -4.93 -21.21
C ASP A 239 8.56 -4.20 -20.51
N ASP A 240 8.27 -3.40 -19.47
CA ASP A 240 9.29 -2.77 -18.64
C ASP A 240 9.62 -3.67 -17.42
N PRO A 241 10.86 -4.20 -17.33
CA PRO A 241 11.25 -5.07 -16.22
C PRO A 241 11.35 -4.35 -14.87
N GLN A 242 11.34 -3.02 -14.86
CA GLN A 242 11.36 -2.23 -13.64
C GLN A 242 9.95 -1.97 -13.07
N CYS A 243 8.89 -2.42 -13.76
CA CYS A 243 7.51 -2.33 -13.29
C CYS A 243 7.14 -0.90 -12.86
N PRO A 244 6.90 0.04 -13.79
CA PRO A 244 6.56 1.41 -13.46
C PRO A 244 5.35 1.48 -12.51
N VAL A 245 5.39 2.45 -11.60
CA VAL A 245 4.32 2.71 -10.64
C VAL A 245 3.36 3.76 -11.19
N SER A 246 2.09 3.53 -10.95
CA SER A 246 1.00 4.49 -11.21
C SER A 246 0.14 4.68 -9.97
N TYR A 247 -0.65 5.75 -9.95
CA TYR A 247 -1.67 5.95 -8.93
C TYR A 247 -3.04 6.19 -9.54
N LYS A 248 -4.08 5.87 -8.78
CA LYS A 248 -5.50 6.12 -9.10
C LYS A 248 -6.16 6.77 -7.89
N THR A 249 -7.18 7.59 -8.12
CA THR A 249 -7.98 8.19 -7.04
C THR A 249 -9.42 7.72 -7.13
N SER A 250 -10.09 7.65 -5.99
CA SER A 250 -11.49 7.25 -5.84
C SER A 250 -12.17 8.13 -4.78
N PRO A 251 -13.40 8.60 -5.01
CA PRO A 251 -14.11 9.40 -4.02
C PRO A 251 -14.57 8.59 -2.80
N ASP A 252 -14.73 7.29 -2.92
CA ASP A 252 -15.34 6.42 -1.93
C ASP A 252 -14.55 5.13 -1.61
N GLY A 253 -13.42 4.92 -2.30
CA GLY A 253 -12.60 3.70 -2.20
C GLY A 253 -13.26 2.46 -2.84
N ARG A 254 -14.35 2.63 -3.57
CA ARG A 254 -15.10 1.57 -4.27
C ARG A 254 -15.19 1.81 -5.77
N THR A 255 -15.44 3.06 -6.14
CA THR A 255 -15.58 3.49 -7.54
C THR A 255 -14.23 3.96 -8.06
N TRP A 256 -13.67 3.25 -9.02
CA TRP A 256 -12.36 3.55 -9.59
C TRP A 256 -12.46 3.82 -11.09
N PRO A 257 -11.74 4.83 -11.62
CA PRO A 257 -11.62 5.03 -13.07
C PRO A 257 -11.09 3.77 -13.75
N GLU A 258 -11.43 3.54 -15.01
CA GLU A 258 -10.85 2.44 -15.80
C GLU A 258 -9.34 2.60 -16.00
N GLY A 259 -8.66 1.51 -16.37
CA GLY A 259 -7.24 1.50 -16.72
C GLY A 259 -6.29 1.43 -15.53
N LEU A 260 -5.05 1.80 -15.77
CA LEU A 260 -3.92 1.59 -14.88
C LEU A 260 -3.53 2.85 -14.07
N GLY A 261 -4.21 3.97 -14.31
CA GLY A 261 -3.98 5.21 -13.58
C GLY A 261 -2.90 6.11 -14.18
N THR A 262 -2.50 7.11 -13.41
CA THR A 262 -1.50 8.12 -13.80
C THR A 262 -0.10 7.65 -13.39
N PRO A 263 0.89 7.66 -14.29
CA PRO A 263 2.26 7.30 -13.97
C PRO A 263 2.83 8.18 -12.85
N MET A 264 3.58 7.56 -11.95
CA MET A 264 4.29 8.22 -10.85
C MET A 264 5.78 8.28 -11.19
N ALA A 265 6.32 9.48 -11.33
CA ALA A 265 7.73 9.67 -11.61
C ALA A 265 8.61 9.05 -10.50
N ASP A 266 9.80 8.57 -10.86
CA ASP A 266 10.84 8.07 -9.95
C ASP A 266 10.44 6.86 -9.08
N GLN A 267 9.23 6.29 -9.25
CA GLN A 267 8.78 5.11 -8.51
C GLN A 267 8.70 3.90 -9.42
N ARG A 268 9.26 2.78 -8.97
CA ARG A 268 9.35 1.51 -9.71
C ARG A 268 9.21 0.34 -8.77
N CYS A 269 8.44 -0.65 -9.16
CA CYS A 269 8.08 -1.90 -8.50
C CYS A 269 7.71 -1.76 -7.01
N GLY A 270 6.91 -2.66 -6.49
CA GLY A 270 6.60 -2.81 -5.08
C GLY A 270 6.22 -1.53 -4.33
N PRO A 271 5.27 -0.71 -4.81
CA PRO A 271 4.96 0.57 -4.19
C PRO A 271 4.27 0.42 -2.84
N HIS A 272 4.44 1.43 -2.00
CA HIS A 272 3.64 1.62 -0.80
C HIS A 272 3.31 3.10 -0.62
N VAL A 273 2.11 3.40 -0.13
CA VAL A 273 1.65 4.76 0.15
C VAL A 273 0.98 4.83 1.52
N MET A 274 1.16 5.95 2.20
CA MET A 274 0.43 6.26 3.43
C MET A 274 0.13 7.76 3.53
N THR A 275 -0.83 8.11 4.36
CA THR A 275 -1.17 9.48 4.73
C THR A 275 -0.85 9.69 6.20
N THR A 276 -0.10 10.73 6.50
CA THR A 276 0.20 11.15 7.87
C THR A 276 -1.01 11.82 8.52
N ARG A 277 -0.99 11.97 9.83
CA ARG A 277 -2.03 12.73 10.56
C ARG A 277 -2.06 14.20 10.19
N SER A 278 -0.96 14.77 9.72
CA SER A 278 -0.89 16.14 9.23
C SER A 278 -1.48 16.33 7.82
N GLY A 279 -1.78 15.24 7.11
CA GLY A 279 -2.31 15.24 5.75
C GLY A 279 -1.24 15.08 4.67
N THR A 280 0.05 15.15 4.98
CA THR A 280 1.10 14.84 4.00
C THR A 280 1.03 13.37 3.63
N MET A 281 1.04 13.05 2.34
CA MET A 281 1.14 11.68 1.88
C MET A 281 2.58 11.36 1.46
N PHE A 282 3.01 10.15 1.75
CA PHE A 282 4.32 9.61 1.35
C PHE A 282 4.14 8.32 0.58
N ALA A 283 4.93 8.15 -0.49
CA ALA A 283 5.04 6.91 -1.23
C ALA A 283 6.50 6.48 -1.34
N THR A 284 6.73 5.17 -1.39
CA THR A 284 8.05 4.56 -1.61
C THR A 284 7.92 3.32 -2.48
N SER A 285 9.02 2.86 -3.04
CA SER A 285 9.07 1.67 -3.93
C SER A 285 10.47 1.05 -3.96
N CYS A 286 10.68 0.09 -4.86
CA CYS A 286 11.93 -0.67 -4.97
C CYS A 286 13.21 0.16 -5.22
N PHE A 287 13.10 1.41 -5.63
CA PHE A 287 14.24 2.33 -5.71
C PHE A 287 14.64 2.91 -4.36
N ASN A 288 13.83 2.67 -3.32
CA ASN A 288 14.04 3.22 -1.98
C ASN A 288 13.92 4.75 -1.90
N GLU A 289 13.53 5.39 -2.98
CA GLU A 289 13.18 6.79 -2.98
C GLU A 289 11.83 6.99 -2.29
N VAL A 290 11.68 8.14 -1.69
CA VAL A 290 10.41 8.58 -1.09
C VAL A 290 9.88 9.73 -1.92
N SER A 291 8.63 9.65 -2.32
CA SER A 291 7.90 10.78 -2.89
C SER A 291 6.92 11.31 -1.85
N ALA A 292 6.74 12.63 -1.81
CA ALA A 292 5.82 13.30 -0.91
C ALA A 292 4.84 14.19 -1.68
N THR A 293 3.64 14.34 -1.14
CA THR A 293 2.62 15.27 -1.64
C THR A 293 1.86 15.91 -0.48
N GLU A 294 1.48 17.18 -0.63
CA GLU A 294 0.66 17.93 0.32
C GLU A 294 -0.70 18.34 -0.25
N ASP A 295 -0.95 18.00 -1.51
CA ASP A 295 -2.19 18.30 -2.26
C ASP A 295 -3.06 17.06 -2.51
N GLY A 296 -2.90 16.02 -1.67
CA GLY A 296 -3.69 14.80 -1.75
C GLY A 296 -3.30 13.86 -2.89
N GLY A 297 -2.14 14.05 -3.52
CA GLY A 297 -1.62 13.20 -4.57
C GLY A 297 -1.79 13.76 -5.98
N ASP A 298 -2.17 15.03 -6.13
CA ASP A 298 -2.27 15.69 -7.43
C ASP A 298 -0.87 15.99 -7.99
N THR A 299 0.08 16.41 -7.12
CA THR A 299 1.50 16.56 -7.46
C THR A 299 2.41 15.84 -6.48
N TRP A 300 3.50 15.27 -6.99
CA TRP A 300 4.47 14.52 -6.20
C TRP A 300 5.87 15.07 -6.34
N THR A 301 6.58 15.21 -5.24
CA THR A 301 7.99 15.62 -5.22
C THR A 301 8.84 14.50 -4.63
N THR A 302 10.00 14.25 -5.24
CA THR A 302 10.93 13.23 -4.74
C THR A 302 11.78 13.79 -3.62
N VAL A 303 11.74 13.14 -2.46
CA VAL A 303 12.57 13.47 -1.29
C VAL A 303 14.02 13.03 -1.53
N LYS A 304 14.96 13.93 -1.28
CA LYS A 304 16.41 13.65 -1.41
C LYS A 304 17.12 13.90 -0.08
N PRO A 305 18.08 13.04 0.31
CA PRO A 305 18.47 11.76 -0.32
C PRO A 305 17.41 10.68 -0.10
N PRO A 306 17.50 9.53 -0.82
CA PRO A 306 16.59 8.40 -0.61
C PRO A 306 16.72 7.84 0.81
N ALA A 307 15.69 7.16 1.29
CA ALA A 307 15.69 6.53 2.61
C ALA A 307 16.84 5.53 2.75
N TRP A 308 17.07 4.74 1.72
CA TRP A 308 18.16 3.77 1.64
C TRP A 308 18.96 4.01 0.35
N PRO A 309 20.27 4.26 0.41
CA PRO A 309 21.08 4.51 -0.78
C PRO A 309 21.49 3.18 -1.46
N LEU A 310 20.52 2.33 -1.73
CA LEU A 310 20.73 0.98 -2.26
C LEU A 310 20.48 0.90 -3.78
N GLY A 311 19.92 1.97 -4.41
CA GLY A 311 19.44 1.94 -5.77
C GLY A 311 18.28 0.94 -5.94
N PHE A 312 18.04 0.50 -7.17
CA PHE A 312 17.00 -0.47 -7.47
C PHE A 312 17.29 -1.83 -6.82
N ARG A 313 16.33 -2.33 -6.07
CA ARG A 313 16.34 -3.67 -5.47
C ARG A 313 14.95 -4.27 -5.62
N HIS A 314 14.89 -5.55 -5.93
CA HIS A 314 13.65 -6.32 -5.81
C HIS A 314 13.33 -6.51 -4.32
N SER A 315 12.81 -5.45 -3.71
CA SER A 315 12.35 -5.41 -2.34
C SER A 315 10.98 -4.71 -2.31
N TRP A 316 10.28 -4.83 -1.21
CA TRP A 316 8.91 -4.34 -1.07
C TRP A 316 8.83 -3.45 0.16
N PRO A 317 9.38 -2.22 0.08
CA PRO A 317 9.40 -1.32 1.21
C PRO A 317 8.01 -0.88 1.62
N ALA A 318 7.89 -0.40 2.85
CA ALA A 318 6.70 0.28 3.35
C ALA A 318 7.09 1.58 4.02
N VAL A 319 6.26 2.62 3.90
CA VAL A 319 6.42 3.86 4.63
C VAL A 319 5.37 3.93 5.74
N VAL A 320 5.77 4.35 6.95
CA VAL A 320 4.95 4.35 8.17
C VAL A 320 5.18 5.62 8.97
N GLU A 321 4.12 6.18 9.57
CA GLU A 321 4.20 7.31 10.51
C GLU A 321 4.42 6.80 11.94
N PHE A 322 5.52 7.20 12.59
CA PHE A 322 5.82 6.83 13.97
C PHE A 322 5.43 7.88 15.00
N GLY A 323 5.25 9.11 14.59
CA GLY A 323 4.87 10.22 15.45
C GLY A 323 4.67 11.51 14.67
N PRO A 324 4.29 12.61 15.32
CA PRO A 324 4.24 13.90 14.67
C PRO A 324 5.58 14.23 14.00
N ASN A 325 5.55 14.50 12.70
CA ASN A 325 6.73 14.82 11.89
C ASN A 325 7.81 13.71 11.85
N GLU A 326 7.45 12.46 12.14
CA GLU A 326 8.37 11.33 12.04
C GLU A 326 7.78 10.20 11.20
N ILE A 327 8.48 9.86 10.14
CA ILE A 327 8.19 8.69 9.29
C ILE A 327 9.31 7.66 9.38
N GLY A 328 9.07 6.47 8.89
CA GLY A 328 10.12 5.49 8.65
C GLY A 328 9.83 4.67 7.41
N VAL A 329 10.89 4.27 6.72
CA VAL A 329 10.84 3.35 5.61
C VAL A 329 11.33 1.99 6.07
N VAL A 330 10.45 1.02 6.04
CA VAL A 330 10.73 -0.40 6.32
C VAL A 330 11.22 -1.04 5.04
N ASN A 331 12.37 -1.70 5.08
CA ASN A 331 12.87 -2.40 3.90
C ASN A 331 13.74 -3.60 4.28
N VAL A 332 14.11 -4.38 3.27
CA VAL A 332 15.05 -5.50 3.39
C VAL A 332 16.44 -4.99 3.06
N VAL A 333 17.34 -5.07 4.04
CA VAL A 333 18.74 -4.68 3.93
C VAL A 333 19.58 -5.86 4.37
N ASP A 334 20.41 -6.39 3.47
CA ASP A 334 21.30 -7.54 3.72
C ASP A 334 20.59 -8.76 4.34
N GLY A 335 19.37 -9.04 3.87
CA GLY A 335 18.55 -10.17 4.34
C GLY A 335 17.88 -9.95 5.70
N SER A 336 17.93 -8.75 6.24
CA SER A 336 17.27 -8.33 7.47
C SER A 336 16.16 -7.33 7.16
N VAL A 337 15.05 -7.36 7.88
CA VAL A 337 14.04 -6.31 7.83
C VAL A 337 14.43 -5.20 8.78
N GLN A 338 14.60 -3.98 8.24
CA GLN A 338 15.05 -2.81 8.96
C GLN A 338 14.11 -1.62 8.72
N ILE A 339 14.10 -0.68 9.64
CA ILE A 339 13.42 0.62 9.54
C ILE A 339 14.50 1.71 9.47
N ARG A 340 14.36 2.64 8.51
CA ARG A 340 15.08 3.92 8.51
C ARG A 340 14.13 5.02 8.92
N PHE A 341 14.43 5.71 10.02
CA PHE A 341 13.61 6.82 10.52
C PHE A 341 14.01 8.14 9.86
N GLY A 342 13.01 9.02 9.67
CA GLY A 342 13.22 10.35 9.11
C GLY A 342 12.28 11.38 9.74
N ALA A 343 12.83 12.56 10.03
CA ALA A 343 12.06 13.71 10.47
C ALA A 343 11.66 14.56 9.25
N TYR A 344 10.40 14.99 9.18
CA TYR A 344 9.88 15.86 8.12
C TYR A 344 9.18 17.10 8.69
N GLY A 345 8.97 18.13 7.85
CA GLY A 345 8.21 19.33 8.25
C GLY A 345 8.91 20.27 9.26
N GLN A 346 10.21 20.09 9.53
CA GLN A 346 10.97 20.94 10.46
C GLN A 346 11.63 22.17 9.81
N GLY A 347 11.36 22.44 8.53
CA GLY A 347 12.07 23.46 7.75
C GLY A 347 11.72 24.91 8.02
N ALA A 348 10.72 25.24 8.85
CA ALA A 348 10.23 26.62 9.01
C ALA A 348 10.78 27.39 10.24
N ASN A 349 11.58 26.77 11.12
CA ASN A 349 12.03 27.41 12.39
C ASN A 349 13.55 27.37 12.62
N ARG A 350 14.37 27.44 11.56
CA ARG A 350 15.78 27.82 11.71
C ARG A 350 16.00 29.21 11.10
N ARG A 351 15.64 30.23 11.86
CA ARG A 351 16.18 31.58 11.78
C ARG A 351 16.60 32.05 13.17
#